data_9d995010347603da495cbb1eb58df309
#
_entry.id   9d995010347603da495cbb1eb58df309
#
_cell.length_a   1.000
_cell.length_b   1.000
_cell.length_c   1.000
_cell.angle_alpha   90.00
_cell.angle_beta   90.00
_cell.angle_gamma   90.00
#
_symmetry.space_group_name_H-M   'P 1'
#
loop_
_entity.id
_entity.type
_entity.pdbx_description
1 polymer ?
#
loop_
_entity_poly.entity_id
_entity_poly.type
_entity_poly.pdbx_seq_one_letter_code
_entity_poly.pdbx_strand_id
1 'polypeptide(L)'
;MTLVPTADLLAKAAAAGEGLGAFNVICLEHAEAVAAGAERAGRPAVLQISQNAVRFHGSRLAPLAAAAREVARASSAELALHLDHVEDAALARSA
;
A
#
# COMPACT_ATOMS: atom_id res chain seq x y z
N MET A 1 13.95 -5.44 -3.30
CA MET A 1 13.31 -4.10 -3.20
C MET A 1 12.18 -4.05 -4.19
N THR A 2 10.98 -4.21 -3.67
CA THR A 2 9.84 -4.50 -4.55
C THR A 2 8.64 -3.58 -4.33
N LEU A 3 8.94 -2.31 -4.12
CA LEU A 3 7.92 -1.26 -4.23
C LEU A 3 7.71 -0.95 -5.72
N VAL A 4 6.49 -1.18 -6.21
CA VAL A 4 6.16 -1.00 -7.62
C VAL A 4 4.93 -0.09 -7.78
N PRO A 5 4.75 0.57 -8.93
CA PRO A 5 3.55 1.35 -9.19
C PRO A 5 2.30 0.48 -9.19
N THR A 6 1.20 1.00 -8.64
CA THR A 6 -0.08 0.27 -8.60
C THR A 6 -0.54 -0.11 -10.01
N ALA A 7 -0.35 0.77 -10.99
CA ALA A 7 -0.75 0.51 -12.37
C ALA A 7 -0.06 -0.73 -12.94
N ASP A 8 1.21 -0.96 -12.58
CA ASP A 8 1.95 -2.14 -13.04
C ASP A 8 1.36 -3.42 -12.49
N LEU A 9 0.97 -3.43 -11.21
CA LEU A 9 0.35 -4.60 -10.59
C LEU A 9 -1.03 -4.87 -11.17
N LEU A 10 -1.81 -3.82 -11.43
CA LEU A 10 -3.12 -3.97 -12.07
C LEU A 10 -2.99 -4.55 -13.46
N ALA A 11 -2.02 -4.09 -14.25
CA ALA A 11 -1.80 -4.60 -15.59
C ALA A 11 -1.40 -6.08 -15.57
N LYS A 12 -0.52 -6.48 -14.66
CA LYS A 12 -0.11 -7.88 -14.51
C LYS A 12 -1.27 -8.77 -14.09
N ALA A 13 -2.09 -8.32 -13.13
CA ALA A 13 -3.25 -9.07 -12.67
C ALA A 13 -4.27 -9.24 -13.78
N ALA A 14 -4.56 -8.17 -14.53
CA ALA A 14 -5.48 -8.23 -15.65
C ALA A 14 -5.00 -9.19 -16.75
N ALA A 15 -3.72 -9.15 -17.08
CA ALA A 15 -3.14 -10.03 -18.09
C ALA A 15 -3.19 -11.50 -17.66
N ALA A 16 -3.06 -11.78 -16.38
CA ALA A 16 -3.11 -13.14 -15.83
C ALA A 16 -4.53 -13.61 -15.52
N GLY A 17 -5.54 -12.73 -15.61
CA GLY A 17 -6.90 -13.04 -15.22
C GLY A 17 -7.06 -13.23 -13.71
N GLU A 18 -6.22 -12.57 -12.92
CA GLU A 18 -6.20 -12.71 -11.46
C GLU A 18 -6.68 -11.43 -10.77
N GLY A 19 -7.21 -11.57 -9.56
CA GLY A 19 -7.53 -10.44 -8.71
C GLY A 19 -6.29 -9.90 -8.03
N LEU A 20 -6.31 -8.61 -7.71
CA LEU A 20 -5.25 -7.94 -6.95
C LEU A 20 -5.82 -7.47 -5.63
N GLY A 21 -5.32 -8.02 -4.52
CA GLY A 21 -5.76 -7.64 -3.18
C GLY A 21 -5.22 -6.29 -2.76
N ALA A 22 -6.09 -5.46 -2.18
CA ALA A 22 -5.72 -4.18 -1.61
C ALA A 22 -6.13 -4.17 -0.15
N PHE A 23 -5.20 -3.82 0.75
CA PHE A 23 -5.38 -3.96 2.19
C PHE A 23 -5.11 -2.66 2.90
N ASN A 24 -6.03 -2.26 3.78
CA ASN A 24 -5.91 -1.03 4.54
C ASN A 24 -4.79 -1.11 5.58
N VAL A 25 -3.95 -0.09 5.59
CA VAL A 25 -2.82 0.03 6.51
C VAL A 25 -3.05 1.27 7.39
N ILE A 26 -3.11 1.06 8.69
CA ILE A 26 -3.28 2.15 9.67
C ILE A 26 -1.99 2.35 10.46
N CYS A 27 -1.17 1.32 10.59
CA CYS A 27 0.08 1.37 11.33
C CYS A 27 1.14 0.48 10.68
N LEU A 28 2.36 0.58 11.17
CA LEU A 28 3.49 -0.20 10.66
C LEU A 28 3.20 -1.71 10.69
N GLU A 29 2.62 -2.18 11.77
CA GLU A 29 2.33 -3.61 11.95
C GLU A 29 1.36 -4.15 10.90
N HIS A 30 0.41 -3.33 10.46
CA HIS A 30 -0.49 -3.73 9.36
C HIS A 30 0.28 -3.92 8.07
N ALA A 31 1.18 -3.00 7.73
CA ALA A 31 2.00 -3.12 6.53
C ALA A 31 2.89 -4.37 6.59
N GLU A 32 3.48 -4.64 7.73
CA GLU A 32 4.31 -5.83 7.94
C GLU A 32 3.49 -7.12 7.79
N ALA A 33 2.28 -7.14 8.32
CA ALA A 33 1.41 -8.31 8.21
C ALA A 33 1.00 -8.59 6.76
N VAL A 34 0.65 -7.54 6.01
CA VAL A 34 0.29 -7.67 4.59
C VAL A 34 1.50 -8.16 3.79
N ALA A 35 2.68 -7.60 4.03
CA ALA A 35 3.90 -8.00 3.34
C ALA A 35 4.21 -9.49 3.60
N ALA A 36 4.12 -9.92 4.86
CA ALA A 36 4.36 -11.31 5.22
C ALA A 36 3.36 -12.25 4.54
N GLY A 37 2.08 -11.87 4.51
CA GLY A 37 1.05 -12.66 3.84
C GLY A 37 1.29 -12.77 2.34
N ALA A 38 1.66 -11.67 1.69
CA ALA A 38 1.96 -11.64 0.27
C ALA A 38 3.17 -12.51 -0.06
N GLU A 39 4.21 -12.46 0.77
CA GLU A 39 5.41 -13.28 0.61
C GLU A 39 5.09 -14.77 0.70
N ARG A 40 4.28 -15.16 1.69
CA ARG A 40 3.88 -16.57 1.86
C ARG A 40 3.03 -17.07 0.70
N ALA A 41 2.13 -16.21 0.21
CA ALA A 41 1.26 -16.58 -0.90
C ALA A 41 1.96 -16.52 -2.25
N GLY A 42 3.12 -15.87 -2.33
CA GLY A 42 3.82 -15.62 -3.59
C GLY A 42 3.03 -14.72 -4.52
N ARG A 43 2.30 -13.75 -3.95
CA ARG A 43 1.40 -12.87 -4.70
C ARG A 43 1.65 -11.40 -4.38
N PRO A 44 1.44 -10.51 -5.36
CA PRO A 44 1.52 -9.08 -5.11
C PRO A 44 0.32 -8.58 -4.30
N ALA A 45 0.47 -7.42 -3.70
CA ALA A 45 -0.61 -6.76 -2.95
C ALA A 45 -0.45 -5.25 -2.98
N VAL A 46 -1.54 -4.55 -2.72
CA VAL A 46 -1.54 -3.09 -2.59
C VAL A 46 -1.74 -2.72 -1.13
N LEU A 47 -0.86 -1.88 -0.61
CA LEU A 47 -1.01 -1.28 0.71
C LEU A 47 -1.80 0.02 0.53
N GLN A 48 -3.00 0.08 1.11
CA GLN A 48 -3.88 1.24 0.99
C GLN A 48 -3.82 2.10 2.26
N ILE A 49 -3.64 3.39 2.08
CA ILE A 49 -3.74 4.36 3.17
C ILE A 49 -4.95 5.24 2.89
N SER A 50 -5.95 5.18 3.78
CA SER A 50 -7.14 6.00 3.66
C SER A 50 -6.94 7.36 4.33
N GLN A 51 -7.79 8.33 3.98
CA GLN A 51 -7.80 9.62 4.65
C GLN A 51 -8.05 9.46 6.15
N ASN A 52 -8.90 8.51 6.55
CA ASN A 52 -9.15 8.23 7.96
C ASN A 52 -7.91 7.71 8.68
N ALA A 53 -7.12 6.87 8.03
CA ALA A 53 -5.85 6.40 8.59
C ALA A 53 -4.88 7.56 8.82
N VAL A 54 -4.81 8.50 7.87
CA VAL A 54 -3.98 9.70 8.02
C VAL A 54 -4.46 10.54 9.20
N ARG A 55 -5.76 10.73 9.35
CA ARG A 55 -6.34 11.47 10.48
C ARG A 55 -6.02 10.81 11.82
N PHE A 56 -6.02 9.48 11.86
CA PHE A 56 -5.64 8.73 13.06
C PHE A 56 -4.21 9.07 13.51
N HIS A 57 -3.33 9.40 12.57
CA HIS A 57 -1.94 9.78 12.83
C HIS A 57 -1.76 11.31 12.88
N GLY A 58 -2.73 12.03 13.40
CA GLY A 58 -2.66 13.49 13.55
C GLY A 58 -2.68 14.24 12.23
N SER A 59 -3.33 13.68 11.23
CA SER A 59 -3.42 14.22 9.86
C SER A 59 -2.07 14.35 9.17
N ARG A 60 -1.11 13.49 9.54
CA ARG A 60 0.22 13.46 8.92
C ARG A 60 0.35 12.22 8.06
N LEU A 61 0.42 12.40 6.75
CA LEU A 61 0.61 11.31 5.82
C LEU A 61 2.04 10.76 5.85
N ALA A 62 3.03 11.65 5.92
CA ALA A 62 4.43 11.28 5.70
C ALA A 62 4.94 10.14 6.61
N PRO A 63 4.70 10.13 7.93
CA PRO A 63 5.22 9.04 8.78
C PRO A 63 4.64 7.68 8.40
N LEU A 64 3.34 7.59 8.15
CA LEU A 64 2.70 6.34 7.79
C LEU A 64 3.12 5.89 6.40
N ALA A 65 3.16 6.82 5.44
CA ALA A 65 3.59 6.52 4.08
C ALA A 65 5.06 6.08 4.04
N ALA A 66 5.92 6.72 4.81
CA ALA A 66 7.33 6.34 4.89
C ALA A 66 7.49 4.94 5.47
N ALA A 67 6.77 4.62 6.55
CA ALA A 67 6.80 3.30 7.16
C ALA A 67 6.34 2.22 6.18
N ALA A 68 5.20 2.44 5.53
CA ALA A 68 4.66 1.49 4.55
C ALA A 68 5.60 1.31 3.36
N ARG A 69 6.21 2.40 2.89
CA ARG A 69 7.18 2.36 1.78
C ARG A 69 8.40 1.51 2.13
N GLU A 70 8.94 1.69 3.33
CA GLU A 70 10.11 0.91 3.74
C GLU A 70 9.78 -0.56 3.91
N VAL A 71 8.59 -0.90 4.43
CA VAL A 71 8.13 -2.28 4.48
C VAL A 71 8.04 -2.87 3.07
N ALA A 72 7.46 -2.13 2.12
CA ALA A 72 7.33 -2.58 0.75
C ALA A 72 8.70 -2.80 0.09
N ARG A 73 9.63 -1.88 0.30
CA ARG A 73 10.99 -1.99 -0.26
C ARG A 73 11.75 -3.18 0.28
N ALA A 74 11.56 -3.51 1.56
CA ALA A 74 12.25 -4.62 2.20
C ALA A 74 11.65 -5.97 1.86
N SER A 75 10.42 -6.00 1.32
CA SER A 75 9.71 -7.24 1.03
C SER A 75 10.19 -7.90 -0.27
N SER A 76 10.18 -9.22 -0.30
CA SER A 76 10.40 -9.99 -1.53
C SER A 76 9.15 -10.03 -2.42
N ALA A 77 7.98 -9.72 -1.88
CA ALA A 77 6.75 -9.61 -2.67
C ALA A 77 6.68 -8.27 -3.38
N GLU A 78 6.00 -8.21 -4.52
CA GLU A 78 5.74 -6.96 -5.21
C GLU A 78 4.59 -6.24 -4.50
N LEU A 79 4.87 -5.07 -3.94
CA LEU A 79 3.89 -4.28 -3.18
C LEU A 79 3.80 -2.88 -3.76
N ALA A 80 2.58 -2.34 -3.79
CA ALA A 80 2.33 -0.97 -4.20
C ALA A 80 1.68 -0.20 -3.07
N LEU A 81 1.86 1.11 -3.05
CA LEU A 81 1.21 2.02 -2.12
C LEU A 81 0.12 2.79 -2.85
N HIS A 82 -1.02 2.94 -2.21
CA HIS A 82 -2.16 3.65 -2.77
C HIS A 82 -2.86 4.48 -1.70
N LEU A 83 -3.15 5.74 -2.01
CA LEU A 83 -3.96 6.60 -1.16
C LEU A 83 -5.42 6.42 -1.54
N ASP A 84 -6.25 5.98 -0.59
CA ASP A 84 -7.63 5.56 -0.85
C ASP A 84 -8.63 6.37 -0.04
N HIS A 85 -9.87 6.49 -0.54
CA HIS A 85 -10.96 7.20 0.12
C HIS A 85 -10.59 8.63 0.52
N VAL A 86 -9.91 9.36 -0.36
CA VAL A 86 -9.47 10.72 -0.10
C VAL A 86 -10.48 11.72 -0.65
N GLU A 87 -11.00 12.56 0.26
CA GLU A 87 -11.93 13.63 -0.09
C GLU A 87 -11.25 15.00 -0.07
N ASP A 88 -10.10 15.11 0.58
CA ASP A 88 -9.33 16.35 0.72
C ASP A 88 -8.32 16.45 -0.41
N ALA A 89 -8.50 17.45 -1.28
CA ALA A 89 -7.62 17.66 -2.43
C ALA A 89 -6.17 18.01 -1.99
N ALA A 90 -6.01 18.70 -0.87
CA ALA A 90 -4.68 19.03 -0.36
C ALA A 90 -3.95 17.75 0.09
N LEU A 91 -4.66 16.82 0.73
CA LEU A 91 -4.09 15.54 1.13
C LEU A 91 -3.70 14.71 -0.10
N ALA A 92 -4.55 14.66 -1.12
CA ALA A 92 -4.25 13.93 -2.35
C ALA A 92 -2.99 14.48 -3.03
N ARG A 93 -2.81 15.80 -3.02
CA ARG A 93 -1.61 16.42 -3.60
C ARG A 93 -0.35 16.17 -2.78
N SER A 94 -0.49 15.95 -1.46
CA SER A 94 0.66 15.66 -0.60
C SER A 94 1.14 14.20 -0.71
N ALA A 95 0.34 13.36 -1.31
CA ALA A 95 0.70 11.97 -1.53
C ALA A 95 1.70 11.84 -2.69
#